data_eb3baeeb1e83d67b7d2107ba952243f9
#
_entry.id   eb3baeeb1e83d67b7d2107ba952243f9
#
_cell.length_a   1.000
_cell.length_b   1.000
_cell.length_c   1.000
_cell.angle_alpha   90.00
_cell.angle_beta   90.00
_cell.angle_gamma   90.00
#
_symmetry.space_group_name_H-M   'P 1'
#
loop_
_entity.id
_entity.type
_entity.pdbx_description
1 polymer ?
#
loop_
_entity_poly.entity_id
_entity_poly.type
_entity_poly.pdbx_seq_one_letter_code
_entity_poly.pdbx_strand_id
1 'polypeptide(L)'
;MTGWQTYSERYPMLTAALAHAKRSDRMSHAYLVITSNPDFRTDFPLLLAALRVCENQRPDGGPCMECGECRQILNGIYPDFHILAPTSRAREIVIGKDSGDPDTLRWFESQFHLSSVSVSGWKIGVIQEADTMNESAQNAFLKTLEEPPGKCLFV
;
A
#
# COMPACT_ATOMS: atom_id res chain seq x y z
N MET A 1 7.48 14.26 -5.13
CA MET A 1 6.47 13.64 -4.24
C MET A 1 5.76 14.73 -3.45
N THR A 2 4.44 14.72 -3.48
CA THR A 2 3.60 15.68 -2.76
C THR A 2 3.62 15.34 -1.26
N GLY A 3 3.98 16.29 -0.40
CA GLY A 3 4.10 16.03 1.04
C GLY A 3 2.75 15.95 1.76
N TRP A 4 2.73 15.39 2.98
CA TRP A 4 1.55 15.29 3.83
C TRP A 4 0.81 16.62 4.01
N GLN A 5 1.53 17.72 4.18
CA GLN A 5 0.95 19.03 4.35
C GLN A 5 0.06 19.43 3.16
N THR A 6 0.52 19.22 1.92
CA THR A 6 -0.26 19.52 0.72
C THR A 6 -1.55 18.68 0.67
N TYR A 7 -1.48 17.41 1.09
CA TYR A 7 -2.68 16.58 1.19
C TYR A 7 -3.62 17.04 2.31
N SER A 8 -3.08 17.48 3.45
CA SER A 8 -3.92 17.98 4.56
C SER A 8 -4.62 19.28 4.23
N GLU A 9 -4.00 20.14 3.44
CA GLU A 9 -4.64 21.36 2.94
C GLU A 9 -5.73 21.07 1.89
N ARG A 10 -5.47 20.11 1.00
CA ARG A 10 -6.39 19.77 -0.09
C ARG A 10 -7.51 18.81 0.32
N TYR A 11 -7.21 17.89 1.23
CA TYR A 11 -8.13 16.85 1.69
C TYR A 11 -8.14 16.73 3.24
N PRO A 12 -8.53 17.80 3.96
CA PRO A 12 -8.40 17.86 5.43
C PRO A 12 -9.16 16.76 6.16
N MET A 13 -10.35 16.39 5.67
CA MET A 13 -11.15 15.33 6.29
C MET A 13 -10.48 13.96 6.16
N LEU A 14 -9.91 13.65 4.99
CA LEU A 14 -9.23 12.40 4.75
C LEU A 14 -7.99 12.27 5.64
N THR A 15 -7.14 13.28 5.64
CA THR A 15 -5.89 13.26 6.42
C THR A 15 -6.15 13.25 7.92
N ALA A 16 -7.16 13.98 8.40
CA ALA A 16 -7.58 13.94 9.79
C ALA A 16 -8.07 12.54 10.21
N ALA A 17 -8.87 11.89 9.36
CA ALA A 17 -9.36 10.53 9.61
C ALA A 17 -8.20 9.51 9.66
N LEU A 18 -7.26 9.58 8.71
CA LEU A 18 -6.09 8.71 8.67
C LEU A 18 -5.15 8.94 9.88
N ALA A 19 -4.91 10.21 10.23
CA ALA A 19 -4.12 10.57 11.39
C ALA A 19 -4.74 10.05 12.71
N HIS A 20 -6.05 10.15 12.83
CA HIS A 20 -6.78 9.60 13.97
C HIS A 20 -6.72 8.07 13.99
N ALA A 21 -6.95 7.41 12.85
CA ALA A 21 -6.86 5.96 12.74
C ALA A 21 -5.48 5.43 13.11
N LYS A 22 -4.40 6.13 12.72
CA LYS A 22 -3.03 5.81 13.11
C LYS A 22 -2.84 5.91 14.60
N ARG A 23 -3.23 7.05 15.23
CA ARG A 23 -3.07 7.27 16.68
C ARG A 23 -3.86 6.28 17.53
N SER A 24 -5.01 5.83 17.06
CA SER A 24 -5.87 4.87 17.77
C SER A 24 -5.59 3.41 17.42
N ASP A 25 -4.55 3.15 16.62
CA ASP A 25 -4.20 1.83 16.07
C ASP A 25 -5.37 1.12 15.36
N ARG A 26 -6.16 1.90 14.62
CA ARG A 26 -7.35 1.45 13.87
C ARG A 26 -7.23 1.69 12.37
N MET A 27 -6.02 1.80 11.85
CA MET A 27 -5.85 1.84 10.40
C MET A 27 -6.30 0.52 9.78
N SER A 28 -7.12 0.61 8.72
CA SER A 28 -7.50 -0.55 7.93
C SER A 28 -6.26 -1.23 7.32
N HIS A 29 -6.37 -2.51 7.05
CA HIS A 29 -5.36 -3.27 6.32
C HIS A 29 -5.48 -3.10 4.80
N ALA A 30 -6.58 -2.51 4.31
CA ALA A 30 -6.79 -2.24 2.88
C ALA A 30 -7.50 -0.91 2.66
N TYR A 31 -7.09 -0.21 1.62
CA TYR A 31 -7.68 1.05 1.16
C TYR A 31 -7.86 1.02 -0.36
N LEU A 32 -9.06 1.33 -0.82
CA LEU A 32 -9.31 1.55 -2.24
C LEU A 32 -9.25 3.06 -2.53
N VAL A 33 -8.33 3.43 -3.41
CA VAL A 33 -8.13 4.81 -3.84
C VAL A 33 -8.69 5.00 -5.25
N ILE A 34 -9.72 5.82 -5.37
CA ILE A 34 -10.33 6.18 -6.66
C ILE A 34 -9.98 7.63 -6.97
N THR A 35 -9.17 7.86 -7.99
CA THR A 35 -8.72 9.18 -8.36
C THR A 35 -8.40 9.29 -9.85
N SER A 36 -8.69 10.43 -10.44
CA SER A 36 -8.25 10.80 -11.80
C SER A 36 -6.91 11.55 -11.80
N ASN A 37 -6.40 11.93 -10.62
CA ASN A 37 -5.15 12.67 -10.50
C ASN A 37 -3.96 11.67 -10.50
N PRO A 38 -3.06 11.72 -11.52
CA PRO A 38 -1.92 10.81 -11.60
C PRO A 38 -0.91 10.98 -10.44
N ASP A 39 -0.69 12.21 -9.98
CA ASP A 39 0.21 12.47 -8.86
C ASP A 39 -0.34 11.87 -7.55
N PHE A 40 -1.65 11.98 -7.33
CA PHE A 40 -2.29 11.34 -6.18
C PHE A 40 -2.17 9.81 -6.23
N ARG A 41 -2.31 9.24 -7.44
CA ARG A 41 -2.23 7.78 -7.64
C ARG A 41 -0.85 7.21 -7.28
N THR A 42 0.21 7.97 -7.54
CA THR A 42 1.59 7.54 -7.26
C THR A 42 2.07 7.90 -5.86
N ASP A 43 1.76 9.10 -5.39
CA ASP A 43 2.31 9.64 -4.14
C ASP A 43 1.53 9.22 -2.90
N PHE A 44 0.20 9.13 -3.01
CA PHE A 44 -0.64 8.85 -1.84
C PHE A 44 -0.42 7.45 -1.23
N PRO A 45 -0.25 6.37 -2.01
CA PRO A 45 0.12 5.06 -1.47
C PRO A 45 1.43 5.08 -0.67
N LEU A 46 2.43 5.84 -1.13
CA LEU A 46 3.70 5.99 -0.40
C LEU A 46 3.52 6.74 0.93
N LEU A 47 2.71 7.79 0.92
CA LEU A 47 2.39 8.53 2.15
C LEU A 47 1.60 7.67 3.14
N LEU A 48 0.65 6.90 2.67
CA LEU A 48 -0.14 5.99 3.49
C LEU A 48 0.73 4.87 4.08
N ALA A 49 1.65 4.31 3.28
CA ALA A 49 2.64 3.35 3.73
C ALA A 49 3.58 3.96 4.78
N ALA A 50 4.12 5.16 4.52
CA ALA A 50 4.96 5.87 5.48
C ALA A 50 4.21 6.16 6.79
N LEU A 51 2.94 6.56 6.71
CA LEU A 51 2.10 6.76 7.89
C LEU A 51 1.92 5.45 8.67
N ARG A 52 1.74 4.32 7.97
CA ARG A 52 1.55 3.01 8.61
C ARG A 52 2.77 2.57 9.39
N VAL A 53 3.96 2.65 8.80
CA VAL A 53 5.21 2.19 9.43
C VAL A 53 5.82 3.21 10.40
N CYS A 54 5.43 4.47 10.32
CA CYS A 54 6.02 5.55 11.11
C CYS A 54 5.82 5.33 12.62
N GLU A 55 6.93 5.36 13.36
CA GLU A 55 6.90 5.29 14.82
C GLU A 55 6.61 6.63 15.49
N ASN A 56 6.98 7.75 14.85
CA ASN A 56 6.93 9.10 15.40
C ASN A 56 6.03 10.00 14.56
N GLN A 57 4.72 9.86 14.72
CA GLN A 57 3.75 10.70 14.01
C GLN A 57 3.94 12.18 14.37
N ARG A 58 3.91 13.05 13.36
CA ARG A 58 4.01 14.51 13.54
C ARG A 58 2.79 15.09 14.26
N PRO A 59 2.90 16.29 14.85
CA PRO A 59 1.76 16.98 15.48
C PRO A 59 0.59 17.22 14.51
N ASP A 60 0.87 17.44 13.20
CA ASP A 60 -0.14 17.56 12.14
C ASP A 60 -0.79 16.22 11.76
N GLY A 61 -0.40 15.14 12.42
CA GLY A 61 -0.91 13.79 12.20
C GLY A 61 -0.26 13.02 11.06
N GLY A 62 0.66 13.62 10.33
CA GLY A 62 1.39 12.96 9.24
C GLY A 62 2.55 12.08 9.71
N PRO A 63 3.14 11.29 8.78
CA PRO A 63 4.37 10.57 9.06
C PRO A 63 5.53 11.53 9.31
N CYS A 64 6.50 11.15 10.15
CA CYS A 64 7.63 12.03 10.49
C CYS A 64 8.57 12.32 9.32
N MET A 65 8.61 11.44 8.31
CA MET A 65 9.49 11.50 7.13
C MET A 65 11.01 11.37 7.44
N GLU A 66 11.38 11.15 8.70
CA GLU A 66 12.77 11.16 9.19
C GLU A 66 13.23 9.83 9.78
N CYS A 67 12.31 9.03 10.33
CA CYS A 67 12.67 7.70 10.85
C CYS A 67 13.14 6.76 9.73
N GLY A 68 13.87 5.72 10.11
CA GLY A 68 14.49 4.80 9.16
C GLY A 68 13.50 4.23 8.14
N GLU A 69 12.35 3.76 8.60
CA GLU A 69 11.33 3.17 7.72
C GLU A 69 10.64 4.20 6.83
N CYS A 70 10.31 5.39 7.34
CA CYS A 70 9.80 6.46 6.49
C CYS A 70 10.77 6.77 5.34
N ARG A 71 12.08 6.90 5.65
CA ARG A 71 13.11 7.15 4.63
C ARG A 71 13.20 6.01 3.61
N GLN A 72 13.10 4.77 4.06
CA GLN A 72 13.11 3.62 3.14
C GLN A 72 11.90 3.63 2.19
N ILE A 73 10.70 3.89 2.68
CA ILE A 73 9.49 4.05 1.85
C ILE A 73 9.69 5.17 0.83
N LEU A 74 10.13 6.36 1.28
CA LEU A 74 10.29 7.53 0.43
C LEU A 74 11.35 7.37 -0.65
N ASN A 75 12.40 6.62 -0.35
CA ASN A 75 13.49 6.34 -1.28
C ASN A 75 13.25 5.09 -2.14
N GLY A 76 12.10 4.42 -1.98
CA GLY A 76 11.76 3.21 -2.75
C GLY A 76 12.64 2.00 -2.43
N ILE A 77 13.23 1.95 -1.23
CA ILE A 77 14.13 0.87 -0.79
C ILE A 77 13.59 0.09 0.41
N TYR A 78 12.31 0.27 0.74
CA TYR A 78 11.67 -0.51 1.80
C TYR A 78 11.53 -1.97 1.35
N PRO A 79 12.12 -2.94 2.09
CA PRO A 79 12.29 -4.30 1.58
C PRO A 79 10.98 -5.07 1.40
N ASP A 80 9.98 -4.76 2.20
CA ASP A 80 8.66 -5.42 2.19
C ASP A 80 7.60 -4.57 1.45
N PHE A 81 8.01 -3.83 0.40
CA PHE A 81 7.13 -3.02 -0.45
C PHE A 81 7.00 -3.68 -1.81
N HIS A 82 5.80 -4.13 -2.14
CA HIS A 82 5.51 -4.87 -3.36
C HIS A 82 4.46 -4.12 -4.20
N ILE A 83 4.70 -4.04 -5.49
CA ILE A 83 3.78 -3.42 -6.45
C ILE A 83 3.29 -4.49 -7.42
N LEU A 84 1.98 -4.52 -7.64
CA LEU A 84 1.35 -5.27 -8.71
C LEU A 84 0.72 -4.28 -9.70
N ALA A 85 1.06 -4.40 -10.96
CA ALA A 85 0.58 -3.53 -12.02
C ALA A 85 0.28 -4.35 -13.30
N PRO A 86 -0.60 -3.87 -14.19
CA PRO A 86 -0.89 -4.55 -15.45
C PRO A 86 0.26 -4.38 -16.45
N THR A 87 1.24 -5.26 -16.41
CA THR A 87 2.45 -5.24 -17.27
C THR A 87 2.24 -5.93 -18.62
N SER A 88 1.20 -6.75 -18.75
CA SER A 88 0.90 -7.48 -19.97
C SER A 88 0.46 -6.57 -21.14
N ARG A 89 0.58 -7.06 -22.38
CA ARG A 89 0.05 -6.36 -23.57
C ARG A 89 -1.46 -6.09 -23.48
N ALA A 90 -2.21 -7.00 -22.83
CA ALA A 90 -3.64 -6.86 -22.61
C ALA A 90 -3.97 -5.83 -21.52
N ARG A 91 -2.96 -5.31 -20.79
CA ARG A 91 -3.13 -4.42 -19.64
C ARG A 91 -4.12 -4.99 -18.61
N GLU A 92 -3.94 -6.25 -18.31
CA GLU A 92 -4.79 -7.02 -17.39
C GLU A 92 -3.94 -7.64 -16.28
N ILE A 93 -4.41 -7.55 -15.05
CA ILE A 93 -3.84 -8.28 -13.90
C ILE A 93 -4.54 -9.65 -13.84
N VAL A 94 -3.75 -10.69 -14.03
CA VAL A 94 -4.23 -12.07 -14.02
C VAL A 94 -3.84 -12.79 -12.73
N ILE A 95 -4.53 -13.88 -12.43
CA ILE A 95 -4.24 -14.68 -11.23
C ILE A 95 -2.84 -15.31 -11.25
N GLY A 96 -2.33 -15.69 -12.44
CA GLY A 96 -1.07 -16.42 -12.60
C GLY A 96 -1.21 -17.94 -12.40
N LYS A 97 -0.20 -18.68 -12.86
CA LYS A 97 -0.15 -20.14 -12.73
C LYS A 97 0.21 -20.57 -11.32
N ASP A 98 1.29 -19.99 -10.80
CA ASP A 98 1.82 -20.25 -9.47
C ASP A 98 2.53 -19.01 -8.89
N SER A 99 3.12 -19.14 -7.71
CA SER A 99 3.86 -18.06 -7.03
C SER A 99 5.18 -17.68 -7.70
N GLY A 100 5.67 -18.45 -8.65
CA GLY A 100 6.87 -18.15 -9.44
C GLY A 100 6.59 -17.36 -10.72
N ASP A 101 5.32 -17.09 -11.04
CA ASP A 101 4.89 -16.36 -12.22
C ASP A 101 4.84 -14.85 -11.91
N PRO A 102 5.90 -14.08 -12.26
CA PRO A 102 6.02 -12.69 -11.81
C PRO A 102 4.91 -11.80 -12.38
N ASP A 103 4.66 -10.69 -11.71
CA ASP A 103 3.65 -9.69 -12.09
C ASP A 103 2.20 -10.24 -12.15
N THR A 104 1.94 -11.34 -11.44
CA THR A 104 0.61 -11.92 -11.29
C THR A 104 0.13 -11.83 -9.84
N LEU A 105 -1.17 -12.03 -9.63
CA LEU A 105 -1.73 -11.96 -8.28
C LEU A 105 -1.13 -13.03 -7.34
N ARG A 106 -0.96 -14.28 -7.81
CA ARG A 106 -0.37 -15.34 -6.98
C ARG A 106 1.06 -15.06 -6.57
N TRP A 107 1.86 -14.51 -7.46
CA TRP A 107 3.21 -14.04 -7.12
C TRP A 107 3.13 -12.94 -6.06
N PHE A 108 2.30 -11.93 -6.29
CA PHE A 108 2.11 -10.81 -5.36
C PHE A 108 1.67 -11.30 -3.96
N GLU A 109 0.66 -12.13 -3.87
CA GLU A 109 0.18 -12.69 -2.60
C GLU A 109 1.26 -13.50 -1.89
N SER A 110 2.09 -14.26 -2.63
CA SER A 110 3.16 -15.07 -2.06
C SER A 110 4.19 -14.24 -1.29
N GLN A 111 4.42 -12.98 -1.69
CA GLN A 111 5.34 -12.08 -0.99
C GLN A 111 4.89 -11.79 0.45
N PHE A 112 3.59 -11.82 0.70
CA PHE A 112 3.02 -11.55 2.03
C PHE A 112 3.09 -12.76 2.97
N HIS A 113 3.28 -13.96 2.46
CA HIS A 113 3.49 -15.17 3.25
C HIS A 113 4.96 -15.41 3.65
N LEU A 114 5.91 -14.70 3.06
CA LEU A 114 7.31 -14.74 3.45
C LEU A 114 7.52 -14.02 4.78
N SER A 115 8.61 -14.34 5.48
CA SER A 115 9.01 -13.60 6.67
C SER A 115 9.30 -12.13 6.33
N SER A 116 8.89 -11.21 7.18
CA SER A 116 9.20 -9.79 7.00
C SER A 116 10.68 -9.53 7.27
N VAL A 117 11.27 -8.65 6.47
CA VAL A 117 12.64 -8.16 6.60
C VAL A 117 12.67 -6.78 7.28
N SER A 118 11.58 -6.04 7.20
CA SER A 118 11.44 -4.72 7.82
C SER A 118 11.41 -4.80 9.35
N VAL A 119 11.89 -3.73 10.01
CA VAL A 119 11.97 -3.66 11.48
C VAL A 119 10.59 -3.68 12.12
N SER A 120 9.63 -2.97 11.57
CA SER A 120 8.24 -2.94 12.06
C SER A 120 7.45 -4.22 11.77
N GLY A 121 7.93 -5.04 10.84
CA GLY A 121 7.24 -6.24 10.36
C GLY A 121 6.06 -5.96 9.42
N TRP A 122 5.87 -4.71 8.98
CA TRP A 122 4.81 -4.36 8.03
C TRP A 122 5.19 -4.69 6.60
N LYS A 123 4.28 -5.31 5.88
CA LYS A 123 4.36 -5.54 4.44
C LYS A 123 3.36 -4.65 3.72
N ILE A 124 3.84 -3.96 2.71
CA ILE A 124 3.05 -3.00 1.94
C ILE A 124 2.82 -3.54 0.54
N GLY A 125 1.58 -3.62 0.14
CA GLY A 125 1.18 -3.99 -1.22
C GLY A 125 0.43 -2.86 -1.91
N VAL A 126 0.92 -2.46 -3.07
CA VAL A 126 0.23 -1.48 -3.91
C VAL A 126 -0.22 -2.16 -5.19
N ILE A 127 -1.53 -2.12 -5.45
CA ILE A 127 -2.10 -2.66 -6.69
C ILE A 127 -2.52 -1.47 -7.56
N GLN A 128 -1.73 -1.22 -8.58
CA GLN A 128 -2.01 -0.14 -9.54
C GLN A 128 -3.05 -0.60 -10.55
N GLU A 129 -4.00 0.28 -10.88
CA GLU A 129 -5.07 -0.01 -11.83
C GLU A 129 -5.83 -1.31 -11.47
N ALA A 130 -6.25 -1.42 -10.19
CA ALA A 130 -6.93 -2.60 -9.67
C ALA A 130 -8.21 -2.98 -10.44
N ASP A 131 -8.82 -2.03 -11.15
CA ASP A 131 -9.93 -2.24 -12.09
C ASP A 131 -9.55 -3.08 -13.32
N THR A 132 -8.26 -3.28 -13.57
CA THR A 132 -7.77 -4.16 -14.64
C THR A 132 -7.64 -5.63 -14.22
N MET A 133 -7.94 -5.97 -12.98
CA MET A 133 -8.00 -7.37 -12.55
C MET A 133 -9.11 -8.13 -13.29
N ASN A 134 -8.76 -9.29 -13.83
CA ASN A 134 -9.80 -10.19 -14.33
C ASN A 134 -10.60 -10.83 -13.19
N GLU A 135 -11.73 -11.42 -13.50
CA GLU A 135 -12.66 -12.01 -12.52
C GLU A 135 -11.97 -13.04 -11.60
N SER A 136 -11.09 -13.88 -12.16
CA SER A 136 -10.37 -14.89 -11.40
C SER A 136 -9.41 -14.27 -10.38
N ALA A 137 -8.71 -13.20 -10.77
CA ALA A 137 -7.82 -12.45 -9.87
C ALA A 137 -8.62 -11.72 -8.78
N GLN A 138 -9.73 -11.07 -9.14
CA GLN A 138 -10.60 -10.40 -8.16
C GLN A 138 -11.10 -11.38 -7.09
N ASN A 139 -11.65 -12.53 -7.52
CA ASN A 139 -12.16 -13.55 -6.61
C ASN A 139 -11.08 -14.17 -5.73
N ALA A 140 -9.87 -14.36 -6.25
CA ALA A 140 -8.75 -14.86 -5.45
C ALA A 140 -8.33 -13.83 -4.39
N PHE A 141 -8.23 -12.56 -4.75
CA PHE A 141 -7.80 -11.50 -3.84
C PHE A 141 -8.81 -11.22 -2.71
N LEU A 142 -10.09 -11.47 -2.92
CA LEU A 142 -11.11 -11.35 -1.87
C LEU A 142 -10.75 -12.14 -0.61
N LYS A 143 -10.22 -13.36 -0.76
CA LYS A 143 -9.79 -14.19 0.37
C LYS A 143 -8.67 -13.53 1.18
N THR A 144 -7.70 -12.93 0.49
CA THR A 144 -6.60 -12.21 1.13
C THR A 144 -7.08 -10.95 1.85
N LEU A 145 -8.10 -10.28 1.33
CA LEU A 145 -8.72 -9.14 1.99
C LEU A 145 -9.57 -9.53 3.21
N GLU A 146 -10.22 -10.68 3.18
CA GLU A 146 -11.02 -11.20 4.30
C GLU A 146 -10.11 -11.71 5.42
N GLU A 147 -9.03 -12.41 5.07
CA GLU A 147 -8.08 -13.00 6.01
C GLU A 147 -6.64 -12.52 5.69
N PRO A 148 -6.29 -11.28 6.05
CA PRO A 148 -5.00 -10.71 5.70
C PRO A 148 -3.84 -11.46 6.39
N PRO A 149 -2.75 -11.75 5.67
CA PRO A 149 -1.60 -12.46 6.20
C PRO A 149 -0.74 -11.58 7.11
N GLY A 150 -1.04 -11.56 8.40
CA GLY A 150 -0.24 -10.83 9.40
C GLY A 150 -0.33 -9.31 9.27
N LYS A 151 0.80 -8.62 9.51
CA LYS A 151 0.90 -7.17 9.41
C LYS A 151 1.03 -6.73 7.96
N CYS A 152 -0.07 -6.46 7.28
CA CYS A 152 -0.06 -5.98 5.90
C CYS A 152 -0.93 -4.73 5.71
N LEU A 153 -0.59 -3.96 4.69
CA LEU A 153 -1.35 -2.84 4.18
C LEU A 153 -1.46 -2.98 2.66
N PHE A 154 -2.68 -3.05 2.15
CA PHE A 154 -2.97 -3.01 0.72
C PHE A 154 -3.54 -1.64 0.32
N VAL A 155 -3.09 -1.10 -0.80
CA VAL A 155 -3.57 0.17 -1.38
C VAL A 155 -3.82 0.01 -2.86
#